data_7296812199baf1510655593b85b1e7d3
#
_entry.id   7296812199baf1510655593b85b1e7d3
#
_cell.length_a   1.000
_cell.length_b   1.000
_cell.length_c   1.000
_cell.angle_alpha   90.00
_cell.angle_beta   90.00
_cell.angle_gamma   90.00
#
_symmetry.space_group_name_H-M   'P 1'
#
loop_
_entity.id
_entity.type
_entity.pdbx_description
1 polymer ?
#
loop_
_entity_poly.entity_id
_entity_poly.type
_entity_poly.pdbx_seq_one_letter_code
_entity_poly.pdbx_strand_id
1 'polypeptide(L)'
;MLTVHVLLLPGSSQLTDSTDNPNGRWCARLLAQVVASTVILALAAGSFATAARADGDPASDVLATQPLFLPQDAGIPLAQQNQLTGLLGAAANSGYQLRVAIVASSTDLGSVTELWRQPQTYARFLGQELSLVYRGPLLVIMPNGFGLESLNPATPANPSTLAGARVPAGGAGLGAVALTAIQRLADATGHSVPIPPASTTTTAPGSGDTIAVIAFAIGAALIVVAWGASLRARPPRLRDRTT
;
A
#
# COMPACT_ATOMS: atom_id res chain seq x y z
N MET A 1 51.68 38.98 17.93
CA MET A 1 51.27 40.30 18.40
C MET A 1 50.80 41.11 17.21
N LEU A 2 49.51 41.20 17.04
CA LEU A 2 48.88 42.13 16.10
C LEU A 2 47.60 42.65 16.77
N THR A 3 47.70 43.89 17.18
CA THR A 3 46.69 44.67 17.88
C THR A 3 45.72 45.24 16.83
N VAL A 4 44.44 44.90 16.89
CA VAL A 4 43.41 45.50 16.04
C VAL A 4 42.70 46.58 16.84
N HIS A 5 42.89 47.81 16.43
CA HIS A 5 42.16 48.97 16.93
C HIS A 5 40.71 48.94 16.47
N VAL A 6 39.78 48.92 17.41
CA VAL A 6 38.37 49.14 17.16
C VAL A 6 38.08 50.64 17.24
N LEU A 7 37.70 51.22 16.10
CA LEU A 7 37.30 52.62 15.99
C LEU A 7 35.79 52.72 16.34
N LEU A 8 35.50 53.31 17.50
CA LEU A 8 34.15 53.69 17.90
C LEU A 8 33.76 54.98 17.15
N LEU A 9 32.68 54.91 16.38
CA LEU A 9 31.95 56.06 15.85
C LEU A 9 30.59 56.18 16.56
N PRO A 10 30.27 57.32 17.14
CA PRO A 10 28.93 57.61 17.65
C PRO A 10 28.09 58.21 16.53
N GLY A 11 27.04 57.48 16.15
CA GLY A 11 26.05 57.92 15.19
C GLY A 11 24.68 57.48 15.63
N SER A 12 24.08 58.22 16.52
CA SER A 12 22.67 58.14 16.87
C SER A 12 21.81 58.58 15.68
N SER A 13 21.18 57.65 15.01
CA SER A 13 20.06 57.92 14.09
C SER A 13 18.84 57.26 14.68
N GLN A 14 17.98 58.08 15.22
CA GLN A 14 16.58 57.80 15.54
C GLN A 14 15.90 57.32 14.26
N LEU A 15 15.70 56.01 14.13
CA LEU A 15 14.76 55.49 13.16
C LEU A 15 13.38 55.62 13.77
N THR A 16 12.71 56.67 13.35
CA THR A 16 11.28 56.91 13.58
C THR A 16 10.49 55.70 13.16
N ASP A 17 9.90 55.08 14.15
CA ASP A 17 8.83 54.11 14.04
C ASP A 17 7.63 54.78 13.39
N SER A 18 7.53 54.70 12.08
CA SER A 18 6.39 55.19 11.29
C SER A 18 5.98 54.15 10.28
N THR A 19 5.36 53.07 10.75
CA THR A 19 4.62 52.19 9.88
C THR A 19 3.45 51.53 10.60
N ASP A 20 2.57 52.36 11.15
CA ASP A 20 1.22 51.89 11.43
C ASP A 20 0.37 52.10 10.16
N ASN A 21 0.75 51.38 9.10
CA ASN A 21 -0.04 51.34 7.87
C ASN A 21 -1.06 50.20 7.96
N PRO A 22 -2.32 50.48 8.27
CA PRO A 22 -3.37 49.46 8.38
C PRO A 22 -3.54 48.64 7.10
N ASN A 23 -3.22 49.18 5.94
CA ASN A 23 -3.32 48.51 4.66
C ASN A 23 -2.24 47.46 4.47
N GLY A 24 -1.02 47.65 5.02
CA GLY A 24 0.08 46.67 4.98
C GLY A 24 -0.25 45.38 5.74
N ARG A 25 -0.94 45.52 6.87
CA ARG A 25 -1.37 44.37 7.71
C ARG A 25 -2.45 43.52 7.03
N TRP A 26 -3.31 44.13 6.21
CA TRP A 26 -4.32 43.41 5.41
C TRP A 26 -3.67 42.62 4.28
N CYS A 27 -2.75 43.21 3.56
CA CYS A 27 -2.01 42.52 2.48
C CYS A 27 -1.19 41.34 3.01
N ALA A 28 -0.51 41.51 4.15
CA ALA A 28 0.25 40.43 4.77
C ALA A 28 -0.64 39.25 5.24
N ARG A 29 -1.83 39.54 5.75
CA ARG A 29 -2.81 38.51 6.16
C ARG A 29 -3.40 37.77 4.97
N LEU A 30 -3.72 38.47 3.87
CA LEU A 30 -4.21 37.85 2.65
C LEU A 30 -3.13 36.97 2.00
N LEU A 31 -1.88 37.44 1.94
CA LEU A 31 -0.75 36.64 1.46
C LEU A 31 -0.53 35.36 2.32
N ALA A 32 -0.59 35.48 3.65
CA ALA A 32 -0.45 34.34 4.54
C ALA A 32 -1.61 33.31 4.36
N GLN A 33 -2.84 33.78 4.11
CA GLN A 33 -3.97 32.89 3.83
C GLN A 33 -3.85 32.18 2.49
N VAL A 34 -3.37 32.87 1.46
CA VAL A 34 -3.16 32.27 0.13
C VAL A 34 -2.03 31.23 0.19
N VAL A 35 -0.94 31.52 0.88
CA VAL A 35 0.16 30.56 1.07
C VAL A 35 -0.30 29.34 1.88
N ALA A 36 -1.05 29.53 2.96
CA ALA A 36 -1.59 28.44 3.77
C ALA A 36 -2.56 27.56 2.97
N SER A 37 -3.44 28.13 2.16
CA SER A 37 -4.37 27.36 1.33
C SER A 37 -3.68 26.61 0.20
N THR A 38 -2.64 27.16 -0.43
CA THR A 38 -1.84 26.47 -1.45
C THR A 38 -1.05 25.32 -0.87
N VAL A 39 -0.48 25.45 0.33
CA VAL A 39 0.23 24.37 1.04
C VAL A 39 -0.73 23.22 1.40
N ILE A 40 -1.94 23.53 1.91
CA ILE A 40 -2.95 22.52 2.23
C ILE A 40 -3.43 21.79 0.97
N LEU A 41 -3.62 22.51 -0.14
CA LEU A 41 -4.04 21.91 -1.41
C LEU A 41 -2.93 21.03 -2.00
N ALA A 42 -1.66 21.42 -1.90
CA ALA A 42 -0.52 20.63 -2.33
C ALA A 42 -0.33 19.35 -1.48
N LEU A 43 -0.55 19.42 -0.17
CA LEU A 43 -0.53 18.26 0.73
C LEU A 43 -1.71 17.30 0.45
N ALA A 44 -2.89 17.81 0.12
CA ALA A 44 -4.04 16.99 -0.25
C ALA A 44 -3.84 16.31 -1.63
N ALA A 45 -3.24 16.99 -2.60
CA ALA A 45 -2.94 16.44 -3.92
C ALA A 45 -1.86 15.34 -3.86
N GLY A 46 -0.91 15.42 -2.93
CA GLY A 46 0.13 14.39 -2.72
C GLY A 46 -0.41 13.04 -2.23
N SER A 47 -1.62 13.01 -1.66
CA SER A 47 -2.24 11.78 -1.16
C SER A 47 -2.89 10.93 -2.27
N PHE A 48 -3.03 11.43 -3.48
CA PHE A 48 -3.55 10.71 -4.66
C PHE A 48 -2.46 10.31 -5.66
N ALA A 49 -1.20 10.28 -5.25
CA ALA A 49 -0.18 9.61 -6.03
C ALA A 49 -0.55 8.13 -6.08
N THR A 50 -1.41 7.76 -7.04
CA THR A 50 -1.48 6.38 -7.52
C THR A 50 -0.06 6.03 -7.89
N ALA A 51 0.53 5.06 -7.17
CA ALA A 51 1.82 4.53 -7.57
C ALA A 51 1.72 4.24 -9.06
N ALA A 52 2.45 4.98 -9.88
CA ALA A 52 2.67 4.64 -11.28
C ALA A 52 3.33 3.25 -11.21
N ARG A 53 2.53 2.20 -11.38
CA ARG A 53 3.05 0.86 -11.54
C ARG A 53 3.85 0.94 -12.82
N ALA A 54 5.16 0.82 -12.71
CA ALA A 54 5.97 0.47 -13.84
C ALA A 54 5.27 -0.71 -14.51
N ASP A 55 5.20 -0.70 -15.83
CA ASP A 55 4.50 -1.68 -16.67
C ASP A 55 5.19 -3.05 -16.56
N GLY A 56 5.23 -3.59 -15.34
CA GLY A 56 5.86 -4.83 -14.94
C GLY A 56 4.85 -5.95 -14.77
N ASP A 57 5.32 -7.08 -14.29
CA ASP A 57 4.48 -8.21 -13.87
C ASP A 57 3.91 -7.96 -12.46
N PRO A 58 2.58 -7.80 -12.30
CA PRO A 58 1.99 -7.50 -11.00
C PRO A 58 2.23 -8.58 -9.94
N ALA A 59 2.40 -9.85 -10.36
CA ALA A 59 2.63 -10.92 -9.42
C ALA A 59 4.03 -10.86 -8.83
N SER A 60 5.06 -10.48 -9.59
CA SER A 60 6.42 -10.31 -9.08
C SER A 60 6.50 -9.22 -8.01
N ASP A 61 5.81 -8.09 -8.23
CA ASP A 61 5.78 -6.97 -7.27
C ASP A 61 5.14 -7.38 -5.93
N VAL A 62 4.00 -8.08 -6.00
CA VAL A 62 3.30 -8.55 -4.80
C VAL A 62 4.08 -9.64 -4.10
N LEU A 63 4.55 -10.65 -4.86
CA LEU A 63 5.25 -11.78 -4.31
C LEU A 63 6.66 -11.44 -3.79
N ALA A 64 7.21 -10.28 -4.10
CA ALA A 64 8.43 -9.82 -3.46
C ALA A 64 8.29 -9.68 -1.93
N THR A 65 7.10 -9.30 -1.46
CA THR A 65 6.84 -9.00 -0.04
C THR A 65 5.76 -9.88 0.58
N GLN A 66 4.86 -10.47 -0.21
CA GLN A 66 3.71 -11.25 0.25
C GLN A 66 3.78 -12.70 -0.25
N PRO A 67 3.21 -13.67 0.46
CA PRO A 67 3.22 -15.06 0.02
C PRO A 67 2.15 -15.39 -1.02
N LEU A 68 1.18 -14.52 -1.26
CA LEU A 68 0.05 -14.75 -2.15
C LEU A 68 -0.18 -13.57 -3.08
N PHE A 69 -0.18 -13.84 -4.38
CA PHE A 69 -0.75 -12.98 -5.40
C PHE A 69 -2.13 -13.50 -5.78
N LEU A 70 -3.13 -12.64 -5.64
CA LEU A 70 -4.53 -12.96 -5.95
C LEU A 70 -5.20 -11.73 -6.57
N PRO A 71 -5.56 -11.77 -7.86
CA PRO A 71 -6.31 -10.71 -8.51
C PRO A 71 -7.70 -10.53 -7.88
N GLN A 72 -8.15 -9.30 -7.78
CA GLN A 72 -9.46 -8.99 -7.18
C GLN A 72 -10.63 -9.53 -8.00
N ASP A 73 -10.46 -9.62 -9.31
CA ASP A 73 -11.43 -10.12 -10.28
C ASP A 73 -11.36 -11.64 -10.50
N ALA A 74 -10.48 -12.36 -9.79
CA ALA A 74 -10.40 -13.82 -9.86
C ALA A 74 -11.68 -14.54 -9.44
N GLY A 75 -12.64 -13.83 -8.83
CA GLY A 75 -13.93 -14.37 -8.39
C GLY A 75 -13.84 -15.37 -7.22
N ILE A 76 -12.74 -15.35 -6.47
CA ILE A 76 -12.54 -16.20 -5.30
C ILE A 76 -13.22 -15.57 -4.10
N PRO A 77 -14.16 -16.28 -3.42
CA PRO A 77 -14.84 -15.77 -2.24
C PRO A 77 -13.87 -15.34 -1.12
N LEU A 78 -14.21 -14.28 -0.40
CA LEU A 78 -13.37 -13.75 0.68
C LEU A 78 -13.01 -14.80 1.75
N ALA A 79 -13.96 -15.70 2.07
CA ALA A 79 -13.71 -16.80 2.98
C ALA A 79 -12.57 -17.71 2.51
N GLN A 80 -12.49 -18.01 1.20
CA GLN A 80 -11.39 -18.79 0.62
C GLN A 80 -10.08 -18.00 0.55
N GLN A 81 -10.14 -16.70 0.29
CA GLN A 81 -8.96 -15.83 0.33
C GLN A 81 -8.32 -15.85 1.72
N ASN A 82 -9.15 -15.75 2.78
CA ASN A 82 -8.69 -15.85 4.17
C ASN A 82 -8.13 -17.25 4.47
N GLN A 83 -8.74 -18.31 3.97
CA GLN A 83 -8.23 -19.66 4.10
C GLN A 83 -6.86 -19.83 3.43
N LEU A 84 -6.68 -19.30 2.21
CA LEU A 84 -5.41 -19.35 1.48
C LEU A 84 -4.30 -18.63 2.25
N THR A 85 -4.59 -17.42 2.72
CA THR A 85 -3.64 -16.64 3.52
C THR A 85 -3.29 -17.34 4.83
N GLY A 86 -4.29 -17.88 5.53
CA GLY A 86 -4.10 -18.63 6.76
C GLY A 86 -3.29 -19.92 6.56
N LEU A 87 -3.57 -20.66 5.49
CA LEU A 87 -2.85 -21.89 5.15
C LEU A 87 -1.38 -21.62 4.81
N LEU A 88 -1.11 -20.57 4.01
CA LEU A 88 0.25 -20.16 3.69
C LEU A 88 1.02 -19.69 4.93
N GLY A 89 0.36 -18.95 5.83
CA GLY A 89 0.93 -18.55 7.11
C GLY A 89 1.27 -19.76 7.99
N ALA A 90 0.37 -20.74 8.08
CA ALA A 90 0.59 -21.97 8.84
C ALA A 90 1.72 -22.82 8.24
N ALA A 91 1.80 -22.92 6.90
CA ALA A 91 2.91 -23.58 6.21
C ALA A 91 4.25 -22.89 6.51
N ALA A 92 4.30 -21.57 6.43
CA ALA A 92 5.49 -20.81 6.75
C ALA A 92 5.95 -21.01 8.21
N ASN A 93 5.01 -21.03 9.15
CA ASN A 93 5.30 -21.29 10.58
C ASN A 93 5.79 -22.71 10.84
N SER A 94 5.41 -23.68 9.99
CA SER A 94 5.95 -25.05 10.05
C SER A 94 7.31 -25.21 9.37
N GLY A 95 7.85 -24.15 8.77
CA GLY A 95 9.14 -24.15 8.07
C GLY A 95 9.03 -24.27 6.54
N TYR A 96 7.83 -24.43 6.01
CA TYR A 96 7.60 -24.52 4.55
C TYR A 96 7.11 -23.19 4.00
N GLN A 97 8.04 -22.33 3.61
CA GLN A 97 7.72 -21.05 3.00
C GLN A 97 7.38 -21.27 1.51
N LEU A 98 6.10 -21.16 1.16
CA LEU A 98 5.60 -21.27 -0.21
C LEU A 98 5.06 -19.92 -0.66
N ARG A 99 5.39 -19.49 -1.87
CA ARG A 99 4.73 -18.37 -2.53
C ARG A 99 3.80 -18.87 -3.62
N VAL A 100 2.63 -18.24 -3.76
CA VAL A 100 1.58 -18.68 -4.68
C VAL A 100 1.10 -17.52 -5.53
N ALA A 101 1.12 -17.69 -6.85
CA ALA A 101 0.46 -16.82 -7.81
C ALA A 101 -0.78 -17.49 -8.37
N ILE A 102 -1.95 -16.90 -8.14
CA ILE A 102 -3.20 -17.30 -8.81
C ILE A 102 -3.43 -16.32 -9.96
N VAL A 103 -3.48 -16.83 -11.18
CA VAL A 103 -3.65 -16.06 -12.41
C VAL A 103 -4.94 -16.53 -13.06
N ALA A 104 -6.00 -15.74 -12.96
CA ALA A 104 -7.32 -16.09 -13.44
C ALA A 104 -7.56 -15.68 -14.89
N SER A 105 -6.83 -14.66 -15.35
CA SER A 105 -6.96 -14.06 -16.69
C SER A 105 -5.60 -13.63 -17.26
N SER A 106 -5.55 -13.35 -18.56
CA SER A 106 -4.34 -12.84 -19.21
C SER A 106 -3.97 -11.43 -18.73
N THR A 107 -4.93 -10.66 -18.26
CA THR A 107 -4.71 -9.29 -17.75
C THR A 107 -3.94 -9.28 -16.44
N ASP A 108 -3.96 -10.39 -15.69
CA ASP A 108 -3.24 -10.53 -14.42
C ASP A 108 -1.71 -10.62 -14.61
N LEU A 109 -1.27 -10.87 -15.83
CA LEU A 109 0.14 -11.00 -16.22
C LEU A 109 0.80 -9.66 -16.55
N GLY A 110 0.05 -8.56 -16.57
CA GLY A 110 0.58 -7.24 -16.92
C GLY A 110 1.22 -7.23 -18.30
N SER A 111 2.52 -6.96 -18.36
CA SER A 111 3.28 -6.86 -19.62
C SER A 111 3.66 -8.21 -20.25
N VAL A 112 3.56 -9.34 -19.52
CA VAL A 112 3.98 -10.67 -19.98
C VAL A 112 2.80 -11.56 -20.38
N THR A 113 1.81 -11.00 -21.04
CA THR A 113 0.57 -11.68 -21.45
C THR A 113 0.78 -12.88 -22.37
N GLU A 114 1.91 -12.96 -23.07
CA GLU A 114 2.29 -14.10 -23.89
C GLU A 114 2.50 -15.38 -23.08
N LEU A 115 2.73 -15.27 -21.77
CA LEU A 115 2.85 -16.42 -20.86
C LEU A 115 1.48 -16.93 -20.37
N TRP A 116 0.38 -16.33 -20.83
CA TRP A 116 -0.95 -16.83 -20.55
C TRP A 116 -1.12 -18.28 -20.96
N ARG A 117 -1.69 -19.08 -20.07
CA ARG A 117 -1.84 -20.54 -20.21
C ARG A 117 -0.52 -21.34 -20.29
N GLN A 118 0.57 -20.73 -19.86
CA GLN A 118 1.89 -21.41 -19.75
C GLN A 118 2.35 -21.40 -18.28
N PRO A 119 1.64 -22.08 -17.34
CA PRO A 119 1.88 -21.92 -15.91
C PRO A 119 3.32 -22.31 -15.52
N GLN A 120 3.92 -23.33 -16.13
CA GLN A 120 5.29 -23.73 -15.83
C GLN A 120 6.33 -22.73 -16.37
N THR A 121 6.09 -22.15 -17.55
CA THR A 121 6.98 -21.12 -18.10
C THR A 121 6.91 -19.85 -17.26
N TYR A 122 5.71 -19.49 -16.83
CA TYR A 122 5.48 -18.33 -15.97
C TYR A 122 6.06 -18.55 -14.56
N ALA A 123 5.98 -19.75 -13.99
CA ALA A 123 6.62 -20.06 -12.71
C ALA A 123 8.14 -19.88 -12.76
N ARG A 124 8.78 -20.30 -13.84
CA ARG A 124 10.23 -20.09 -14.06
C ARG A 124 10.57 -18.61 -14.21
N PHE A 125 9.78 -17.86 -14.97
CA PHE A 125 9.92 -16.41 -15.12
C PHE A 125 9.84 -15.73 -13.75
N LEU A 126 8.77 -15.95 -12.99
CA LEU A 126 8.59 -15.39 -11.64
C LEU A 126 9.72 -15.81 -10.68
N GLY A 127 10.19 -17.06 -10.76
CA GLY A 127 11.31 -17.54 -9.96
C GLY A 127 12.58 -16.74 -10.22
N GLN A 128 12.85 -16.38 -11.48
CA GLN A 128 13.98 -15.54 -11.86
C GLN A 128 13.82 -14.11 -11.39
N GLU A 129 12.64 -13.49 -11.59
CA GLU A 129 12.33 -12.15 -11.12
C GLU A 129 12.49 -12.03 -9.59
N LEU A 130 12.01 -13.01 -8.85
CA LEU A 130 12.09 -13.04 -7.40
C LEU A 130 13.46 -13.46 -6.84
N SER A 131 14.39 -13.91 -7.67
CA SER A 131 15.64 -14.59 -7.26
C SER A 131 16.52 -13.84 -6.27
N LEU A 132 16.42 -12.50 -6.25
CA LEU A 132 17.17 -11.63 -5.32
C LEU A 132 16.56 -11.59 -3.92
N VAL A 133 15.25 -11.80 -3.79
CA VAL A 133 14.51 -11.67 -2.53
C VAL A 133 13.93 -13.00 -2.05
N TYR A 134 13.71 -13.94 -2.96
CA TYR A 134 13.11 -15.23 -2.67
C TYR A 134 13.60 -16.32 -3.61
N ARG A 135 13.96 -17.49 -3.06
CA ARG A 135 14.47 -18.64 -3.83
C ARG A 135 13.74 -19.95 -3.53
N GLY A 136 12.77 -19.91 -2.62
CA GLY A 136 11.99 -21.08 -2.20
C GLY A 136 10.96 -21.53 -3.23
N PRO A 137 10.11 -22.49 -2.86
CA PRO A 137 9.09 -23.03 -3.75
C PRO A 137 8.04 -21.97 -4.11
N LEU A 138 7.74 -21.90 -5.41
CA LEU A 138 6.79 -21.00 -6.03
C LEU A 138 5.76 -21.81 -6.82
N LEU A 139 4.49 -21.65 -6.50
CA LEU A 139 3.37 -22.28 -7.19
C LEU A 139 2.61 -21.25 -8.01
N VAL A 140 2.45 -21.52 -9.29
CA VAL A 140 1.57 -20.79 -10.20
C VAL A 140 0.34 -21.61 -10.49
N ILE A 141 -0.84 -21.03 -10.43
CA ILE A 141 -2.12 -21.67 -10.74
C ILE A 141 -2.82 -20.86 -11.83
N MET A 142 -3.06 -21.49 -12.96
CA MET A 142 -3.83 -20.97 -14.09
C MET A 142 -4.99 -21.91 -14.43
N PRO A 143 -6.05 -21.46 -15.13
CA PRO A 143 -7.21 -22.31 -15.47
C PRO A 143 -6.86 -23.59 -16.26
N ASN A 144 -5.68 -23.66 -16.87
CA ASN A 144 -5.22 -24.82 -17.64
C ASN A 144 -4.18 -25.69 -16.90
N GLY A 145 -3.80 -25.36 -15.66
CA GLY A 145 -2.84 -26.19 -14.90
C GLY A 145 -2.00 -25.44 -13.88
N PHE A 146 -0.93 -26.12 -13.46
CA PHE A 146 0.00 -25.64 -12.45
C PHE A 146 1.39 -25.44 -13.04
N GLY A 147 2.10 -24.45 -12.49
CA GLY A 147 3.54 -24.30 -12.65
C GLY A 147 4.19 -24.36 -11.28
N LEU A 148 5.30 -25.04 -11.16
CA LEU A 148 6.03 -25.15 -9.91
C LEU A 148 7.52 -24.91 -10.15
N GLU A 149 8.11 -24.00 -9.41
CA GLU A 149 9.52 -23.62 -9.51
C GLU A 149 10.14 -23.51 -8.12
N SER A 150 11.42 -23.79 -8.01
CA SER A 150 12.21 -23.50 -6.81
C SER A 150 13.67 -23.35 -7.20
N LEU A 151 14.27 -22.26 -6.82
CA LEU A 151 15.71 -22.00 -6.98
C LEU A 151 16.51 -22.46 -5.76
N ASN A 152 15.85 -23.01 -4.74
CA ASN A 152 16.48 -23.54 -3.55
C ASN A 152 16.67 -25.07 -3.69
N PRO A 153 17.91 -25.61 -3.78
CA PRO A 153 18.12 -27.03 -3.88
C PRO A 153 17.69 -27.84 -2.66
N ALA A 154 17.55 -27.20 -1.50
CA ALA A 154 17.05 -27.86 -0.27
C ALA A 154 15.53 -28.09 -0.29
N THR A 155 14.80 -27.35 -1.11
CA THR A 155 13.34 -27.48 -1.28
C THR A 155 12.99 -27.58 -2.76
N PRO A 156 13.36 -28.71 -3.42
CA PRO A 156 13.16 -28.84 -4.86
C PRO A 156 11.68 -28.85 -5.21
N ALA A 157 11.35 -28.22 -6.33
CA ALA A 157 10.02 -28.27 -6.91
C ALA A 157 9.77 -29.67 -7.51
N ASN A 158 8.73 -30.37 -7.04
CA ASN A 158 8.34 -31.67 -7.59
C ASN A 158 6.95 -31.57 -8.25
N PRO A 159 6.88 -31.40 -9.58
CA PRO A 159 5.61 -31.26 -10.28
C PRO A 159 4.72 -32.50 -10.18
N SER A 160 5.29 -33.69 -9.94
CA SER A 160 4.54 -34.93 -9.81
C SER A 160 3.58 -34.94 -8.61
N THR A 161 3.84 -34.13 -7.58
CA THR A 161 2.95 -33.95 -6.42
C THR A 161 1.57 -33.43 -6.82
N LEU A 162 1.49 -32.64 -7.90
CA LEU A 162 0.26 -32.07 -8.43
C LEU A 162 -0.27 -32.83 -9.65
N ALA A 163 0.36 -33.96 -10.02
CA ALA A 163 -0.07 -34.76 -11.17
C ALA A 163 -1.52 -35.25 -10.99
N GLY A 164 -2.32 -35.13 -12.05
CA GLY A 164 -3.73 -35.54 -12.05
C GLY A 164 -4.69 -34.53 -11.40
N ALA A 165 -4.22 -33.48 -10.75
CA ALA A 165 -5.08 -32.41 -10.26
C ALA A 165 -5.58 -31.57 -11.43
N ARG A 166 -6.91 -31.43 -11.54
CA ARG A 166 -7.55 -30.59 -12.56
C ARG A 166 -7.87 -29.22 -11.96
N VAL A 167 -7.56 -28.19 -12.72
CA VAL A 167 -7.90 -26.82 -12.34
C VAL A 167 -9.23 -26.44 -13.01
N PRO A 168 -10.28 -26.13 -12.23
CA PRO A 168 -11.54 -25.60 -12.81
C PRO A 168 -11.31 -24.18 -13.36
N ALA A 169 -12.11 -23.81 -14.34
CA ALA A 169 -12.07 -22.48 -14.90
C ALA A 169 -12.66 -21.45 -13.91
N GLY A 170 -11.81 -20.72 -13.21
CA GLY A 170 -12.15 -19.51 -12.47
C GLY A 170 -12.86 -19.68 -11.11
N GLY A 171 -13.01 -18.55 -10.42
CA GLY A 171 -13.82 -18.38 -9.24
C GLY A 171 -13.48 -19.27 -8.03
N ALA A 172 -14.52 -19.67 -7.30
CA ALA A 172 -14.39 -20.51 -6.11
C ALA A 172 -13.68 -21.84 -6.39
N GLY A 173 -13.77 -22.37 -7.62
CA GLY A 173 -13.08 -23.59 -8.02
C GLY A 173 -11.56 -23.41 -8.02
N LEU A 174 -11.08 -22.27 -8.49
CA LEU A 174 -9.65 -21.94 -8.48
C LEU A 174 -9.11 -21.87 -7.04
N GLY A 175 -9.86 -21.21 -6.14
CA GLY A 175 -9.50 -21.12 -4.73
C GLY A 175 -9.46 -22.47 -4.03
N ALA A 176 -10.44 -23.36 -4.29
CA ALA A 176 -10.48 -24.69 -3.71
C ALA A 176 -9.30 -25.57 -4.16
N VAL A 177 -8.96 -25.50 -5.45
CA VAL A 177 -7.79 -26.22 -5.99
C VAL A 177 -6.50 -25.65 -5.44
N ALA A 178 -6.38 -24.34 -5.26
CA ALA A 178 -5.22 -23.71 -4.64
C ALA A 178 -5.00 -24.21 -3.21
N LEU A 179 -6.04 -24.25 -2.38
CA LEU A 179 -5.98 -24.84 -1.04
C LEU A 179 -5.45 -26.26 -1.05
N THR A 180 -6.04 -27.10 -1.92
CA THR A 180 -5.62 -28.51 -2.04
C THR A 180 -4.19 -28.65 -2.54
N ALA A 181 -3.76 -27.82 -3.50
CA ALA A 181 -2.40 -27.87 -4.04
C ALA A 181 -1.35 -27.46 -3.01
N ILE A 182 -1.61 -26.38 -2.24
CA ILE A 182 -0.74 -25.93 -1.16
C ILE A 182 -0.58 -27.03 -0.10
N GLN A 183 -1.70 -27.64 0.32
CA GLN A 183 -1.67 -28.71 1.31
C GLN A 183 -0.85 -29.93 0.81
N ARG A 184 -1.09 -30.39 -0.42
CA ARG A 184 -0.33 -31.52 -1.00
C ARG A 184 1.17 -31.23 -1.08
N LEU A 185 1.56 -30.00 -1.43
CA LEU A 185 2.96 -29.61 -1.49
C LEU A 185 3.59 -29.59 -0.11
N ALA A 186 2.89 -29.05 0.89
CA ALA A 186 3.34 -29.05 2.26
C ALA A 186 3.47 -30.48 2.82
N ASP A 187 2.47 -31.33 2.61
CA ASP A 187 2.50 -32.74 3.03
C ASP A 187 3.66 -33.52 2.39
N ALA A 188 3.90 -33.30 1.10
CA ALA A 188 4.99 -33.97 0.36
C ALA A 188 6.38 -33.61 0.88
N THR A 189 6.51 -32.46 1.56
CA THR A 189 7.76 -32.01 2.20
C THR A 189 7.80 -32.26 3.70
N GLY A 190 6.80 -32.99 4.25
CA GLY A 190 6.72 -33.33 5.66
C GLY A 190 6.15 -32.23 6.57
N HIS A 191 5.60 -31.18 5.97
CA HIS A 191 4.98 -30.05 6.69
C HIS A 191 3.47 -30.09 6.60
N SER A 192 2.85 -31.11 7.20
CA SER A 192 1.39 -31.28 7.15
C SER A 192 0.67 -30.12 7.87
N VAL A 193 -0.19 -29.41 7.13
CA VAL A 193 -0.92 -28.23 7.64
C VAL A 193 -2.42 -28.42 7.37
N PRO A 194 -3.25 -28.36 8.40
CA PRO A 194 -4.71 -28.43 8.20
C PRO A 194 -5.21 -27.15 7.49
N ILE A 195 -6.19 -27.34 6.59
CA ILE A 195 -6.86 -26.18 5.97
C ILE A 195 -7.64 -25.45 7.07
N PRO A 196 -7.42 -24.14 7.28
CA PRO A 196 -8.18 -23.37 8.25
C PRO A 196 -9.67 -23.41 7.95
N PRO A 197 -10.54 -23.39 8.96
CA PRO A 197 -11.98 -23.30 8.72
C PRO A 197 -12.32 -22.03 7.92
N ALA A 198 -13.36 -22.10 7.08
CA ALA A 198 -13.85 -20.94 6.34
C ALA A 198 -14.48 -19.93 7.31
N SER A 199 -13.66 -19.09 7.91
CA SER A 199 -14.14 -18.01 8.77
C SER A 199 -14.57 -16.84 7.90
N THR A 200 -15.88 -16.55 7.89
CA THR A 200 -16.40 -15.26 7.41
C THR A 200 -16.15 -14.17 8.47
N THR A 201 -14.94 -14.11 8.99
CA THR A 201 -14.57 -13.01 9.88
C THR A 201 -14.52 -11.77 9.00
N THR A 202 -15.60 -11.00 9.01
CA THR A 202 -15.53 -9.58 8.67
C THR A 202 -14.38 -9.06 9.51
N THR A 203 -13.26 -8.71 8.88
CA THR A 203 -12.18 -8.02 9.57
C THR A 203 -12.82 -6.78 10.16
N ALA A 204 -13.03 -6.78 11.48
CA ALA A 204 -13.37 -5.56 12.17
C ALA A 204 -12.32 -4.52 11.75
N PRO A 205 -12.69 -3.29 11.42
CA PRO A 205 -11.75 -2.28 11.00
C PRO A 205 -10.61 -2.26 12.01
N GLY A 206 -9.41 -2.58 11.54
CA GLY A 206 -8.25 -2.71 12.41
C GLY A 206 -8.01 -1.40 13.14
N SER A 207 -7.39 -1.44 14.32
CA SER A 207 -7.08 -0.28 15.17
C SER A 207 -6.41 0.88 14.42
N GLY A 208 -5.90 0.67 13.21
CA GLY A 208 -5.38 1.69 12.32
C GLY A 208 -6.46 2.65 11.80
N ASP A 209 -7.67 2.15 11.52
CA ASP A 209 -8.77 2.99 11.04
C ASP A 209 -9.31 3.89 12.14
N THR A 210 -9.27 3.41 13.39
CA THR A 210 -9.69 4.22 14.55
C THR A 210 -8.74 5.41 14.77
N ILE A 211 -7.44 5.22 14.58
CA ILE A 211 -6.44 6.29 14.67
C ILE A 211 -6.65 7.30 13.54
N ALA A 212 -6.91 6.84 12.31
CA ALA A 212 -7.18 7.70 11.17
C ALA A 212 -8.47 8.53 11.37
N VAL A 213 -9.53 7.92 11.88
CA VAL A 213 -10.80 8.61 12.19
C VAL A 213 -10.61 9.63 13.31
N ILE A 214 -9.87 9.31 14.37
CA ILE A 214 -9.57 10.23 15.47
C ILE A 214 -8.71 11.40 14.95
N ALA A 215 -7.67 11.14 14.15
CA ALA A 215 -6.83 12.19 13.57
C ALA A 215 -7.65 13.12 12.65
N PHE A 216 -8.56 12.58 11.85
CA PHE A 216 -9.44 13.35 11.00
C PHE A 216 -10.42 14.20 11.82
N ALA A 217 -11.00 13.64 12.88
CA ALA A 217 -11.92 14.37 13.77
C ALA A 217 -11.23 15.53 14.50
N ILE A 218 -10.01 15.34 14.99
CA ILE A 218 -9.19 16.38 15.61
C ILE A 218 -8.85 17.47 14.60
N GLY A 219 -8.45 17.11 13.39
CA GLY A 219 -8.15 18.05 12.31
C GLY A 219 -9.37 18.91 11.93
N ALA A 220 -10.54 18.30 11.79
CA ALA A 220 -11.79 18.99 11.51
C ALA A 220 -12.20 19.95 12.64
N ALA A 221 -12.04 19.53 13.91
CA ALA A 221 -12.34 20.38 15.06
C ALA A 221 -11.42 21.61 15.12
N LEU A 222 -10.13 21.47 14.85
CA LEU A 222 -9.18 22.59 14.80
C LEU A 222 -9.52 23.60 13.69
N ILE A 223 -9.97 23.12 12.53
CA ILE A 223 -10.42 23.99 11.44
C ILE A 223 -11.64 24.80 11.84
N VAL A 224 -12.63 24.18 12.49
CA VAL A 224 -13.84 24.85 12.97
C VAL A 224 -13.52 25.90 14.03
N VAL A 225 -12.62 25.60 14.97
CA VAL A 225 -12.17 26.55 16.00
C VAL A 225 -11.43 27.73 15.38
N ALA A 226 -10.54 27.50 14.43
CA ALA A 226 -9.81 28.55 13.72
C ALA A 226 -10.76 29.45 12.92
N TRP A 227 -11.78 28.89 12.31
CA TRP A 227 -12.82 29.62 11.58
C TRP A 227 -13.68 30.45 12.51
N GLY A 228 -14.14 29.88 13.63
CA GLY A 228 -14.92 30.58 14.67
C GLY A 228 -14.14 31.74 15.29
N ALA A 229 -12.86 31.57 15.57
CA ALA A 229 -12.00 32.65 16.06
C ALA A 229 -11.82 33.76 15.02
N SER A 230 -11.69 33.41 13.73
CA SER A 230 -11.58 34.36 12.63
C SER A 230 -12.88 35.23 12.46
N LEU A 231 -14.06 34.65 12.67
CA LEU A 231 -15.33 35.36 12.60
C LEU A 231 -15.51 36.30 13.78
N ARG A 232 -15.06 35.94 15.00
CA ARG A 232 -15.09 36.81 16.17
C ARG A 232 -14.14 38.00 16.11
N ALA A 233 -13.06 37.88 15.35
CA ALA A 233 -12.04 38.92 15.17
C ALA A 233 -12.50 40.05 14.20
N ARG A 234 -13.69 39.99 13.62
CA ARG A 234 -14.24 41.09 12.78
C ARG A 234 -14.97 42.09 13.66
N PRO A 235 -14.43 43.28 13.91
CA PRO A 235 -15.17 44.33 14.66
C PRO A 235 -16.41 44.72 13.84
N PRO A 236 -17.58 44.90 14.50
CA PRO A 236 -18.77 45.41 13.84
C PRO A 236 -18.47 46.85 13.39
N ARG A 237 -18.57 47.13 12.09
CA ARG A 237 -18.55 48.50 11.59
C ARG A 237 -19.84 49.18 11.99
N LEU A 238 -19.80 49.97 13.06
CA LEU A 238 -20.85 50.92 13.36
C LEU A 238 -20.90 51.93 12.21
N ARG A 239 -22.01 51.91 11.48
CA ARG A 239 -22.33 52.84 10.42
C ARG A 239 -22.86 54.08 11.10
N ASP A 240 -21.99 55.07 11.35
CA ASP A 240 -22.45 56.41 11.75
C ASP A 240 -23.32 56.97 10.62
N ARG A 241 -24.60 57.04 10.88
CA ARG A 241 -25.54 57.89 10.17
C ARG A 241 -25.52 59.24 10.87
N THR A 242 -24.76 60.17 10.31
CA THR A 242 -24.97 61.61 10.60
C THR A 242 -25.91 62.18 9.54
N THR A 243 -27.02 62.68 10.01
CA THR A 243 -28.00 63.57 9.35
C THR A 243 -27.35 64.87 8.92
#